data_999fffd2523af4c90449b4de54456978
#
_entry.id   999fffd2523af4c90449b4de54456978
#
_cell.length_a   1.000
_cell.length_b   1.000
_cell.length_c   1.000
_cell.angle_alpha   90.00
_cell.angle_beta   90.00
_cell.angle_gamma   90.00
#
_symmetry.space_group_name_H-M   'P 1'
#
loop_
_entity.id
_entity.type
_entity.pdbx_description
1 polymer ?
#
loop_
_entity_poly.entity_id
_entity_poly.type
_entity_poly.pdbx_seq_one_letter_code
_entity_poly.pdbx_strand_id
1 'polypeptide(L)' 'MLDQWVSSVRLPGAAGELEVLGFHVPFVAALTLGRVWIEGPPLRVWPIRSGLAWLASDRLMIIAEELIPKGAR' A
#
# COMPACT_ATOMS: atom_id res chain seq x y z
N MET A 1 -3.58 0.68 -9.58
CA MET A 1 -4.37 0.20 -8.45
C MET A 1 -4.14 -1.29 -8.23
N LEU A 2 -3.97 -1.68 -7.01
CA LEU A 2 -3.82 -3.10 -6.66
C LEU A 2 -5.17 -3.68 -6.27
N ASP A 3 -5.51 -4.83 -6.82
CA ASP A 3 -6.75 -5.50 -6.51
C ASP A 3 -6.50 -7.00 -6.63
N GLN A 4 -6.00 -7.60 -5.56
CA GLN A 4 -5.74 -9.02 -5.56
C GLN A 4 -5.71 -9.57 -4.15
N TRP A 5 -5.75 -10.86 -4.06
CA TRP A 5 -5.77 -11.57 -2.79
C TRP A 5 -4.35 -11.64 -2.24
N VAL A 6 -4.13 -11.10 -1.06
CA VAL A 6 -2.82 -11.10 -0.42
C VAL A 6 -2.98 -11.35 1.07
N SER A 7 -1.93 -11.86 1.72
CA SER A 7 -2.00 -12.17 3.14
C SER A 7 -1.82 -10.96 4.02
N SER A 8 -0.98 -10.01 3.62
CA SER A 8 -0.82 -8.76 4.36
C SER A 8 -0.19 -7.70 3.47
N VAL A 9 -0.40 -6.45 3.86
CA VAL A 9 0.15 -5.30 3.16
C VAL A 9 0.67 -4.34 4.22
N ARG A 10 1.89 -3.83 4.05
CA ARG A 10 2.42 -2.76 4.88
C ARG A 10 2.48 -1.47 4.09
N LEU A 11 2.04 -0.39 4.71
CA LEU A 11 1.88 0.89 4.05
C LEU A 11 2.59 2.00 4.84
N PRO A 12 3.24 2.94 4.15
CA PRO A 12 3.85 4.09 4.82
C PRO A 12 2.79 5.15 5.12
N GLY A 13 2.04 4.97 6.20
CA GLY A 13 1.02 5.93 6.57
C GLY A 13 1.61 7.23 7.06
N ALA A 14 0.89 8.33 6.87
CA ALA A 14 1.35 9.65 7.28
C ALA A 14 1.52 9.76 8.80
N ALA A 15 0.75 8.98 9.56
CA ALA A 15 0.84 8.95 11.02
C ALA A 15 1.71 7.80 11.52
N GLY A 16 2.34 7.05 10.64
CA GLY A 16 3.17 5.91 10.98
C GLY A 16 2.86 4.72 10.11
N GLU A 17 3.73 3.73 10.15
CA GLU A 17 3.54 2.54 9.31
C GLU A 17 2.27 1.80 9.69
N LEU A 18 1.55 1.37 8.67
CA LEU A 18 0.32 0.61 8.83
C LEU A 18 0.53 -0.80 8.29
N GLU A 19 -0.05 -1.77 8.97
CA GLU A 19 -0.07 -3.14 8.48
C GLU A 19 -1.52 -3.58 8.36
N VAL A 20 -1.90 -4.03 7.18
CA VAL A 20 -3.25 -4.49 6.90
C VAL A 20 -3.22 -6.00 6.77
N LEU A 21 -3.88 -6.68 7.68
CA LEU A 21 -4.00 -8.13 7.67
C LEU A 21 -5.39 -8.51 7.15
N GLY A 22 -5.69 -9.78 7.13
CA GLY A 22 -6.85 -10.30 6.44
C GLY A 22 -8.21 -9.78 6.85
N PHE A 23 -8.39 -9.37 8.10
CA PHE A 23 -9.70 -8.91 8.57
C PHE A 23 -9.57 -7.56 9.22
N HIS A 24 -10.25 -6.58 8.68
CA HIS A 24 -10.13 -5.21 9.16
C HIS A 24 -11.44 -4.48 9.05
N VAL A 25 -11.64 -3.53 9.95
CA VAL A 25 -12.71 -2.57 9.78
C VAL A 25 -12.36 -1.66 8.62
N PRO A 26 -13.35 -1.11 7.93
CA PRO A 26 -13.09 -0.16 6.86
C PRO A 26 -12.28 1.03 7.36
N PHE A 27 -11.36 1.52 6.53
CA PHE A 27 -10.56 2.67 6.88
C PHE A 27 -10.11 3.43 5.62
N VAL A 28 -9.66 4.64 5.85
CA VAL A 28 -9.00 5.47 4.84
C VAL A 28 -7.72 5.99 5.48
N ALA A 29 -6.63 5.92 4.76
CA ALA A 29 -5.34 6.38 5.27
C ALA A 29 -4.58 7.15 4.21
N ALA A 30 -4.00 8.29 4.59
CA ALA A 30 -3.07 9.01 3.74
C ALA A 30 -1.72 8.34 3.82
N LEU A 31 -1.05 8.21 2.68
CA LEU A 31 0.27 7.59 2.58
C LEU A 31 1.31 8.66 2.30
N THR A 32 2.51 8.43 2.79
CA THR A 32 3.62 9.33 2.63
C THR A 32 4.76 8.64 1.90
N LEU A 33 5.88 9.33 1.76
CA LEU A 33 7.07 8.77 1.12
C LEU A 33 7.49 7.50 1.85
N GLY A 34 7.67 6.43 1.09
CA GLY A 34 8.06 5.15 1.66
C GLY A 34 7.83 4.03 0.68
N ARG A 35 7.62 2.84 1.21
CA ARG A 35 7.41 1.65 0.39
C ARG A 35 6.15 0.93 0.78
N VAL A 36 5.43 0.48 -0.24
CA VAL A 36 4.30 -0.44 -0.05
C VAL A 36 4.86 -1.85 -0.17
N TRP A 37 4.64 -2.66 0.86
CA TRP A 37 5.09 -4.04 0.90
C TRP A 37 3.88 -4.96 0.83
N ILE A 38 3.86 -5.86 -0.14
CA ILE A 38 2.76 -6.79 -0.31
C ILE A 38 3.30 -8.19 -0.10
N GLU A 39 2.89 -8.80 1.01
CA GLU A 39 3.27 -10.16 1.35
C GLU A 39 2.55 -11.15 0.44
N GLY A 40 3.17 -12.27 0.26
CA GLY A 40 2.60 -13.33 -0.54
C GLY A 40 3.57 -13.71 -1.63
N PRO A 41 3.47 -14.89 -2.23
CA PRO A 41 4.33 -15.24 -3.35
C PRO A 41 3.79 -14.62 -4.63
N PRO A 42 4.58 -13.79 -5.33
CA PRO A 42 5.87 -13.26 -4.87
C PRO A 42 5.70 -12.03 -3.98
N LEU A 43 6.69 -11.80 -3.13
CA LEU A 43 6.74 -10.55 -2.39
C LEU A 43 6.93 -9.40 -3.37
N ARG A 44 6.16 -8.35 -3.21
CA ARG A 44 6.26 -7.17 -4.06
C ARG A 44 6.43 -5.94 -3.21
N VAL A 45 7.28 -5.04 -3.70
CA VAL A 45 7.60 -3.80 -3.00
C VAL A 45 7.56 -2.67 -4.00
N TRP A 46 6.79 -1.63 -3.68
CA TRP A 46 6.70 -0.44 -4.53
C TRP A 46 7.08 0.79 -3.74
N PRO A 47 8.11 1.53 -4.18
CA PRO A 47 8.38 2.84 -3.58
C PRO A 47 7.33 3.84 -4.06
N ILE A 48 6.82 4.63 -3.13
CA ILE A 48 5.83 5.64 -3.46
C ILE A 48 6.23 6.97 -2.84
N ARG A 49 5.76 8.05 -3.45
CA ARG A 49 5.95 9.39 -2.94
C ARG A 49 4.82 9.78 -2.00
N SER A 50 3.61 9.49 -2.39
CA SER A 50 2.42 9.81 -1.63
C SER A 50 1.27 8.98 -2.16
N GLY A 51 0.16 8.97 -1.44
CA GLY A 51 -0.98 8.24 -1.91
C GLY A 51 -2.12 8.20 -0.92
N LEU A 52 -3.09 7.40 -1.27
CA LEU A 52 -4.27 7.18 -0.45
C LEU A 52 -4.60 5.70 -0.50
N ALA A 53 -4.88 5.13 0.66
CA ALA A 53 -5.30 3.75 0.76
C ALA A 53 -6.65 3.71 1.47
N TRP A 54 -7.54 2.85 1.01
CA TRP A 54 -8.80 2.65 1.72
C TRP A 54 -9.22 1.20 1.62
N LEU A 55 -9.86 0.74 2.69
CA LEU A 55 -10.37 -0.62 2.80
C LEU A 55 -11.88 -0.54 2.97
N ALA A 56 -12.60 -1.24 2.11
CA ALA A 56 -14.04 -1.34 2.20
C ALA A 56 -14.45 -2.65 1.56
N SER A 57 -15.40 -3.35 2.20
CA SER A 57 -15.94 -4.61 1.67
C SER A 57 -14.84 -5.62 1.36
N ASP A 58 -13.89 -5.77 2.27
CA ASP A 58 -12.77 -6.70 2.17
C ASP A 58 -11.85 -6.42 0.97
N ARG A 59 -11.91 -5.21 0.46
CA ARG A 59 -11.10 -4.83 -0.67
C ARG A 59 -10.23 -3.65 -0.29
N LEU A 60 -8.93 -3.83 -0.42
CA LEU A 60 -7.97 -2.76 -0.19
C LEU A 60 -7.61 -2.13 -1.52
N MET A 61 -7.81 -0.82 -1.61
CA MET A 61 -7.48 -0.07 -2.81
C MET A 61 -6.44 0.96 -2.48
N ILE A 62 -5.45 1.10 -3.35
CA ILE A 62 -4.35 2.02 -3.15
C ILE A 62 -4.18 2.82 -4.44
N ILE A 63 -4.21 4.13 -4.31
CA ILE A 63 -3.85 5.04 -5.39
C ILE A 63 -2.63 5.79 -4.90
N ALA A 64 -1.54 5.67 -5.64
CA ALA A 64 -0.28 6.24 -5.19
C ALA A 64 0.53 6.79 -6.36
N GLU A 65 1.31 7.81 -6.06
CA GLU A 65 2.29 8.32 -7.00
C GLU A 65 3.57 7.54 -6.78
N GLU A 66 3.98 6.80 -7.79
CA GLU A 66 5.19 6.00 -7.71
C GLU A 66 6.43 6.87 -7.68
N LEU A 67 7.40 6.44 -6.89
CA LEU A 67 8.71 7.09 -6.87
C LEU A 67 9.58 6.39 -7.91
N ILE A 68 9.84 7.06 -9.03
CA ILE A 68 10.65 6.50 -10.08
C ILE A 68 12.07 6.99 -9.89
N PRO A 69 13.05 6.09 -9.72
CA PRO A 69 14.43 6.50 -9.57
C PRO A 69 14.90 7.32 -10.76
N LYS A 70 15.70 8.34 -10.49
CA LYS A 70 16.24 9.17 -11.54
C LYS A 70 17.09 8.32 -12.48
N GLY A 71 16.84 8.46 -13.76
CA GLY A 71 17.57 7.69 -14.76
C GLY A 71 17.01 6.31 -15.05
N ALA A 72 15.98 5.89 -14.37
CA ALA A 72 15.37 4.58 -14.56
C ALA A 72 14.32 4.62 -15.66
N ARG A 73 14.75 4.77 -16.84
CA ARG A 73 13.85 4.90 -17.99
C ARG A 73 14.29 4.11 -19.16
#